data_378839c82c0231da013904b873c589a7
#
_entry.id   378839c82c0231da013904b873c589a7
#
_cell.length_a   1.000
_cell.length_b   1.000
_cell.length_c   1.000
_cell.angle_alpha   90.00
_cell.angle_beta   90.00
_cell.angle_gamma   90.00
#
_symmetry.space_group_name_H-M   'P 1'
#
loop_
_entity.id
_entity.type
_entity.pdbx_description
1 polymer ?
#
loop_
_entity_poly.entity_id
_entity_poly.type
_entity_poly.pdbx_seq_one_letter_code
_entity_poly.pdbx_strand_id
1 'polypeptide(L)'
;MVTTPYVRAELLAHAPQGVAPGQPLWLGLSITHQPEWHTYWKNPGDSGLPTDLAWTLPAGLDAGEIAWPLPKKIPIGTLANYGYEGTVLLPVPVTVASSFAPSPLAKDATIKLRASWLVCRKECIPEEGEFTLQLPIQSTTALNGAAFEAAAKAQPQPVLAGTNGIVPDSQAQIADGNLLNVSVQGLPVALRGKTLDLFPETAEVIDNAAQWKQAWNGSVWTAQIPLSAQRSASPSLMPVVLAEQSPAHATGPDTRTGYRAELKVLGTWPQGASVASVSPALEAALKANAAQASGAAAQASGAAAQASGAAAPAMGSGASSLTLTAALLGALLGGLILNLMPCVFPVLAIKVVGFTQHAQDRRAHRIS
;
A
#
# COMPACT_ATOMS: atom_id res chain seq x y z
N MET A 1 11.33 -3.34 17.60
CA MET A 1 12.15 -3.57 16.39
C MET A 1 11.83 -4.94 15.83
N VAL A 2 11.62 -5.03 14.52
CA VAL A 2 11.36 -6.26 13.75
C VAL A 2 12.42 -6.38 12.68
N THR A 3 12.99 -7.56 12.49
CA THR A 3 14.01 -7.82 11.48
C THR A 3 13.59 -9.04 10.67
N THR A 4 13.52 -8.88 9.37
CA THR A 4 13.25 -9.92 8.37
C THR A 4 14.51 -10.13 7.52
N PRO A 5 14.53 -11.09 6.60
CA PRO A 5 15.64 -11.21 5.64
C PRO A 5 15.82 -9.98 4.73
N TYR A 6 14.80 -9.14 4.58
CA TYR A 6 14.75 -8.08 3.57
C TYR A 6 14.77 -6.68 4.16
N VAL A 7 14.24 -6.50 5.37
CA VAL A 7 14.18 -5.20 6.03
C VAL A 7 14.43 -5.31 7.54
N ARG A 8 14.88 -4.19 8.11
CA ARG A 8 14.85 -3.94 9.55
C ARG A 8 13.92 -2.77 9.79
N ALA A 9 12.86 -2.99 10.57
CA ALA A 9 11.86 -1.99 10.90
C ALA A 9 11.88 -1.64 12.39
N GLU A 10 11.74 -0.35 12.72
CA GLU A 10 11.78 0.16 14.10
C GLU A 10 10.76 1.27 14.30
N LEU A 11 9.99 1.20 15.38
CA LEU A 11 9.08 2.27 15.79
C LEU A 11 9.84 3.31 16.61
N LEU A 12 9.83 4.55 16.15
CA LEU A 12 10.48 5.70 16.76
C LEU A 12 9.45 6.72 17.24
N ALA A 13 9.83 7.53 18.23
CA ALA A 13 9.06 8.68 18.70
C ALA A 13 9.95 9.93 18.81
N HIS A 14 9.32 11.09 18.69
CA HIS A 14 9.91 12.40 18.90
C HIS A 14 8.90 13.33 19.54
N ALA A 15 9.14 13.66 20.80
CA ALA A 15 8.35 14.58 21.63
C ALA A 15 9.30 15.56 22.34
N PRO A 16 9.87 16.54 21.61
CA PRO A 16 10.92 17.41 22.14
C PRO A 16 10.44 18.32 23.26
N GLN A 17 9.14 18.53 23.38
CA GLN A 17 8.52 19.36 24.42
C GLN A 17 7.63 18.52 25.38
N GLY A 18 7.78 17.18 25.35
CA GLY A 18 6.96 16.26 26.11
C GLY A 18 5.60 15.96 25.45
N VAL A 19 4.75 15.22 26.19
CA VAL A 19 3.43 14.79 25.70
C VAL A 19 2.36 15.62 26.41
N ALA A 20 1.96 16.72 25.78
CA ALA A 20 0.93 17.61 26.32
C ALA A 20 0.09 18.20 25.16
N PRO A 21 -1.17 18.62 25.42
CA PRO A 21 -2.00 19.28 24.42
C PRO A 21 -1.31 20.48 23.76
N GLY A 22 -1.36 20.52 22.43
CA GLY A 22 -0.75 21.59 21.64
C GLY A 22 0.76 21.49 21.44
N GLN A 23 1.41 20.48 22.01
CA GLN A 23 2.85 20.22 21.79
C GLN A 23 3.05 19.26 20.62
N PRO A 24 4.14 19.45 19.84
CA PRO A 24 4.44 18.56 18.73
C PRO A 24 4.85 17.16 19.24
N LEU A 25 4.11 16.17 18.76
CA LEU A 25 4.40 14.76 18.99
C LEU A 25 4.41 14.02 17.63
N TRP A 26 5.46 13.29 17.39
CA TRP A 26 5.65 12.49 16.21
C TRP A 26 5.94 11.04 16.57
N LEU A 27 5.27 10.13 15.89
CA LEU A 27 5.65 8.73 15.82
C LEU A 27 6.16 8.45 14.41
N GLY A 28 6.87 7.34 14.20
CA GLY A 28 7.30 7.00 12.85
C GLY A 28 7.85 5.59 12.77
N LEU A 29 7.61 4.94 11.63
CA LEU A 29 8.20 3.66 11.29
C LEU A 29 9.45 3.91 10.45
N SER A 30 10.62 3.56 11.00
CA SER A 30 11.88 3.55 10.26
C SER A 30 12.06 2.18 9.63
N ILE A 31 12.26 2.14 8.31
CA ILE A 31 12.49 0.91 7.54
C ILE A 31 13.85 1.03 6.88
N THR A 32 14.75 0.10 7.17
CA THR A 32 16.04 -0.05 6.49
C THR A 32 15.99 -1.30 5.62
N HIS A 33 16.13 -1.11 4.32
CA HIS A 33 16.07 -2.18 3.32
C HIS A 33 17.44 -2.81 3.12
N GLN A 34 17.45 -4.10 2.79
CA GLN A 34 18.63 -4.74 2.21
C GLN A 34 18.91 -4.14 0.82
N PRO A 35 20.16 -4.21 0.33
CA PRO A 35 20.50 -3.67 -1.00
C PRO A 35 19.56 -4.17 -2.10
N GLU A 36 19.13 -3.26 -2.98
CA GLU A 36 18.20 -3.49 -4.10
C GLU A 36 16.75 -3.80 -3.70
N TRP A 37 16.43 -3.93 -2.41
CA TRP A 37 15.06 -4.08 -1.94
C TRP A 37 14.42 -2.70 -1.68
N HIS A 38 13.11 -2.59 -1.94
CA HIS A 38 12.35 -1.36 -1.77
C HIS A 38 10.96 -1.62 -1.19
N THR A 39 10.42 -0.62 -0.52
CA THR A 39 9.00 -0.50 -0.17
C THR A 39 8.38 0.67 -0.93
N TYR A 40 7.07 0.84 -0.83
CA TYR A 40 6.30 1.70 -1.71
C TYR A 40 5.87 3.01 -1.06
N TRP A 41 5.73 4.03 -1.90
CA TRP A 41 5.08 5.30 -1.57
C TRP A 41 3.55 5.13 -1.55
N LYS A 42 2.80 6.20 -1.16
CA LYS A 42 1.33 6.18 -1.14
C LYS A 42 0.68 5.84 -2.49
N ASN A 43 1.29 6.24 -3.59
CA ASN A 43 1.02 5.71 -4.92
C ASN A 43 2.20 4.81 -5.31
N PRO A 44 2.01 3.50 -5.40
CA PRO A 44 3.11 2.57 -5.64
C PRO A 44 3.64 2.59 -7.08
N GLY A 45 2.99 3.30 -8.01
CA GLY A 45 3.30 3.26 -9.44
C GLY A 45 2.54 2.14 -10.16
N ASP A 46 3.25 1.38 -11.00
CA ASP A 46 2.65 0.33 -11.84
C ASP A 46 2.36 -0.97 -11.07
N SER A 47 2.98 -1.18 -9.93
CA SER A 47 2.77 -2.37 -9.10
C SER A 47 3.11 -2.12 -7.65
N GLY A 48 2.58 -2.95 -6.75
CA GLY A 48 2.86 -2.90 -5.33
C GLY A 48 1.73 -2.33 -4.49
N LEU A 49 2.00 -2.19 -3.19
CA LEU A 49 1.06 -1.66 -2.21
C LEU A 49 1.81 -0.73 -1.24
N PRO A 50 1.22 0.39 -0.83
CA PRO A 50 1.83 1.29 0.16
C PRO A 50 1.94 0.60 1.52
N THR A 51 2.87 1.10 2.36
CA THR A 51 2.94 0.70 3.76
C THR A 51 1.70 1.18 4.49
N ASP A 52 1.08 0.29 5.27
CA ASP A 52 -0.07 0.59 6.12
C ASP A 52 0.31 0.54 7.61
N LEU A 53 -0.24 1.46 8.41
CA LEU A 53 0.06 1.62 9.82
C LEU A 53 -1.23 1.63 10.66
N ALA A 54 -1.49 0.53 11.36
CA ALA A 54 -2.63 0.40 12.27
C ALA A 54 -2.19 0.70 13.72
N TRP A 55 -2.62 1.83 14.24
CA TRP A 55 -2.25 2.31 15.56
C TRP A 55 -3.21 1.85 16.66
N THR A 56 -2.67 1.53 17.84
CA THR A 56 -3.41 1.44 19.10
C THR A 56 -2.78 2.40 20.07
N LEU A 57 -3.45 3.52 20.30
CA LEU A 57 -2.98 4.62 21.13
C LEU A 57 -3.82 4.75 22.41
N PRO A 58 -3.25 5.27 23.51
CA PRO A 58 -4.02 5.68 24.68
C PRO A 58 -5.08 6.72 24.32
N ALA A 59 -6.17 6.76 25.09
CA ALA A 59 -7.24 7.74 24.93
C ALA A 59 -6.68 9.18 24.99
N GLY A 60 -7.08 10.00 24.02
CA GLY A 60 -6.62 11.38 23.89
C GLY A 60 -5.34 11.56 23.05
N LEU A 61 -4.80 10.49 22.48
CA LEU A 61 -3.77 10.54 21.45
C LEU A 61 -4.36 10.06 20.13
N ASP A 62 -4.27 10.86 19.07
CA ASP A 62 -4.80 10.56 17.75
C ASP A 62 -3.70 10.66 16.70
N ALA A 63 -3.43 9.54 15.98
CA ALA A 63 -2.47 9.51 14.90
C ALA A 63 -3.08 10.11 13.61
N GLY A 64 -2.33 10.99 12.96
CA GLY A 64 -2.65 11.49 11.62
C GLY A 64 -2.19 10.55 10.52
N GLU A 65 -2.20 11.05 9.30
CA GLU A 65 -1.71 10.35 8.12
C GLU A 65 -0.18 10.33 8.08
N ILE A 66 0.39 9.36 7.36
CA ILE A 66 1.83 9.34 7.09
C ILE A 66 2.21 10.61 6.32
N ALA A 67 3.17 11.36 6.83
CA ALA A 67 3.78 12.48 6.14
C ALA A 67 4.87 11.95 5.19
N TRP A 68 4.43 11.52 4.02
CA TRP A 68 5.23 10.76 3.06
C TRP A 68 6.46 11.55 2.57
N PRO A 69 7.69 11.02 2.72
CA PRO A 69 8.87 11.61 2.09
C PRO A 69 8.79 11.54 0.55
N LEU A 70 9.64 12.32 -0.12
CA LEU A 70 9.79 12.25 -1.58
C LEU A 70 10.14 10.83 -2.02
N PRO A 71 9.39 10.21 -2.96
CA PRO A 71 9.73 8.90 -3.46
C PRO A 71 10.84 8.94 -4.51
N LYS A 72 11.42 7.76 -4.77
CA LYS A 72 12.23 7.50 -5.96
C LYS A 72 11.36 6.80 -7.03
N LYS A 73 11.68 7.05 -8.31
CA LYS A 73 11.19 6.24 -9.42
C LYS A 73 12.10 5.03 -9.58
N ILE A 74 11.57 3.83 -9.37
CA ILE A 74 12.30 2.56 -9.36
C ILE A 74 11.85 1.75 -10.57
N PRO A 75 12.67 1.67 -11.65
CA PRO A 75 12.34 0.89 -12.83
C PRO A 75 12.52 -0.61 -12.55
N ILE A 76 11.52 -1.41 -12.94
CA ILE A 76 11.54 -2.87 -12.81
C ILE A 76 11.07 -3.48 -14.14
N GLY A 77 12.00 -3.87 -14.99
CA GLY A 77 11.69 -4.36 -16.33
C GLY A 77 10.97 -3.29 -17.15
N THR A 78 9.72 -3.54 -17.53
CA THR A 78 8.86 -2.60 -18.26
C THR A 78 7.95 -1.75 -17.38
N LEU A 79 8.09 -1.88 -16.04
CA LEU A 79 7.28 -1.17 -15.05
C LEU A 79 8.11 -0.10 -14.36
N ALA A 80 7.44 0.90 -13.77
CA ALA A 80 8.06 1.87 -12.89
C ALA A 80 7.27 2.00 -11.60
N ASN A 81 7.93 1.71 -10.49
CA ASN A 81 7.39 1.84 -9.15
C ASN A 81 7.82 3.14 -8.49
N TYR A 82 7.06 3.58 -7.51
CA TYR A 82 7.38 4.72 -6.67
C TYR A 82 7.57 4.24 -5.24
N GLY A 83 8.73 4.51 -4.66
CA GLY A 83 9.05 3.95 -3.35
C GLY A 83 10.38 4.38 -2.78
N TYR A 84 10.87 3.58 -1.86
CA TYR A 84 12.03 3.87 -1.04
C TYR A 84 13.00 2.70 -0.99
N GLU A 85 14.28 3.03 -1.14
CA GLU A 85 15.41 2.14 -0.95
C GLU A 85 16.29 2.65 0.20
N GLY A 86 17.16 1.80 0.74
CA GLY A 86 18.03 2.16 1.86
C GLY A 86 17.22 2.37 3.14
N THR A 87 17.44 3.48 3.85
CA THR A 87 16.69 3.79 5.07
C THR A 87 15.69 4.91 4.83
N VAL A 88 14.43 4.67 5.17
CA VAL A 88 13.36 5.68 5.17
C VAL A 88 12.69 5.72 6.54
N LEU A 89 12.37 6.92 7.01
CA LEU A 89 11.46 7.14 8.13
C LEU A 89 10.12 7.61 7.57
N LEU A 90 9.04 6.93 7.94
CA LEU A 90 7.64 7.29 7.65
C LEU A 90 7.05 7.98 8.89
N PRO A 91 7.13 9.31 9.00
CA PRO A 91 6.67 10.02 10.18
C PRO A 91 5.16 10.23 10.15
N VAL A 92 4.56 10.15 11.33
CA VAL A 92 3.13 10.35 11.57
C VAL A 92 2.97 11.39 12.66
N PRO A 93 2.29 12.53 12.40
CA PRO A 93 1.98 13.50 13.44
C PRO A 93 0.94 12.91 14.39
N VAL A 94 1.09 13.15 15.69
CA VAL A 94 0.13 12.72 16.70
C VAL A 94 -0.43 13.94 17.40
N THR A 95 -1.75 14.04 17.40
CA THR A 95 -2.45 15.08 18.13
C THR A 95 -2.67 14.62 19.56
N VAL A 96 -2.29 15.47 20.52
CA VAL A 96 -2.59 15.30 21.94
C VAL A 96 -3.82 16.15 22.25
N ALA A 97 -4.94 15.49 22.51
CA ALA A 97 -6.20 16.16 22.83
C ALA A 97 -6.16 16.81 24.22
N SER A 98 -6.97 17.82 24.43
CA SER A 98 -7.12 18.45 25.77
C SER A 98 -7.67 17.49 26.84
N SER A 99 -8.32 16.42 26.41
CA SER A 99 -8.83 15.35 27.26
C SER A 99 -7.77 14.31 27.64
N PHE A 100 -6.54 14.41 27.14
CA PHE A 100 -5.46 13.50 27.49
C PHE A 100 -5.10 13.68 28.97
N ALA A 101 -5.55 12.74 29.79
CA ALA A 101 -5.36 12.74 31.24
C ALA A 101 -4.80 11.38 31.69
N PRO A 102 -3.50 11.15 31.55
CA PRO A 102 -2.88 9.92 32.02
C PRO A 102 -2.97 9.85 33.55
N SER A 103 -2.97 8.62 34.09
CA SER A 103 -2.93 8.42 35.52
C SER A 103 -1.72 9.19 36.14
N PRO A 104 -1.88 9.86 37.30
CA PRO A 104 -0.77 10.56 37.94
C PRO A 104 0.44 9.66 38.28
N LEU A 105 0.23 8.35 38.36
CA LEU A 105 1.27 7.35 38.59
C LEU A 105 1.89 6.80 37.30
N ALA A 106 1.29 7.08 36.15
CA ALA A 106 1.83 6.63 34.90
C ALA A 106 3.08 7.43 34.54
N LYS A 107 4.16 6.75 34.25
CA LYS A 107 5.41 7.35 33.75
C LYS A 107 5.46 7.36 32.22
N ASP A 108 4.84 6.37 31.60
CA ASP A 108 4.89 6.13 30.17
C ASP A 108 3.49 5.89 29.60
N ALA A 109 3.31 6.24 28.34
CA ALA A 109 2.19 5.86 27.51
C ALA A 109 2.60 4.69 26.61
N THR A 110 1.81 3.62 26.62
CA THR A 110 2.08 2.46 25.77
C THR A 110 1.50 2.69 24.37
N ILE A 111 2.37 2.82 23.39
CA ILE A 111 2.04 2.94 21.97
C ILE A 111 2.19 1.58 21.32
N LYS A 112 1.17 1.10 20.59
CA LYS A 112 1.27 -0.11 19.79
C LYS A 112 1.01 0.22 18.33
N LEU A 113 1.76 -0.42 17.45
CA LEU A 113 1.65 -0.32 16.02
C LEU A 113 1.67 -1.73 15.43
N ARG A 114 0.69 -2.06 14.59
CA ARG A 114 0.79 -3.13 13.61
C ARG A 114 1.00 -2.49 12.25
N ALA A 115 2.13 -2.77 11.64
CA ALA A 115 2.47 -2.26 10.33
C ALA A 115 2.53 -3.40 9.32
N SER A 116 2.05 -3.17 8.10
CA SER A 116 2.18 -4.07 6.98
C SER A 116 2.82 -3.35 5.80
N TRP A 117 3.70 -4.03 5.10
CA TRP A 117 4.38 -3.51 3.92
C TRP A 117 4.63 -4.60 2.89
N LEU A 118 4.76 -4.19 1.66
CA LEU A 118 5.23 -5.03 0.59
C LEU A 118 6.69 -4.66 0.32
N VAL A 119 7.61 -5.63 0.42
CA VAL A 119 9.02 -5.42 0.11
C VAL A 119 9.37 -6.19 -1.17
N CYS A 120 9.94 -5.49 -2.14
CA CYS A 120 10.13 -6.04 -3.49
C CYS A 120 11.56 -5.80 -4.00
N ARG A 121 11.99 -6.71 -4.90
CA ARG A 121 13.18 -6.57 -5.75
C ARG A 121 12.86 -7.12 -7.14
N LYS A 122 12.89 -8.44 -7.34
CA LYS A 122 12.36 -9.18 -8.50
C LYS A 122 11.03 -9.84 -8.18
N GLU A 123 10.86 -10.17 -6.94
CA GLU A 123 9.68 -10.75 -6.31
C GLU A 123 9.18 -9.80 -5.22
N CYS A 124 7.91 -9.86 -4.92
CA CYS A 124 7.27 -9.05 -3.89
C CYS A 124 6.84 -9.93 -2.72
N ILE A 125 7.30 -9.61 -1.53
CA ILE A 125 7.06 -10.35 -0.30
C ILE A 125 6.20 -9.48 0.61
N PRO A 126 4.98 -9.88 0.95
CA PRO A 126 4.19 -9.21 1.98
C PRO A 126 4.79 -9.55 3.35
N GLU A 127 5.02 -8.52 4.13
CA GLU A 127 5.54 -8.63 5.48
C GLU A 127 4.72 -7.75 6.44
N GLU A 128 4.75 -8.11 7.71
CA GLU A 128 4.12 -7.35 8.77
C GLU A 128 5.01 -7.34 10.03
N GLY A 129 4.78 -6.34 10.89
CA GLY A 129 5.46 -6.23 12.17
C GLY A 129 4.57 -5.65 13.25
N GLU A 130 4.71 -6.17 14.47
CA GLU A 130 4.10 -5.61 15.65
C GLU A 130 5.14 -4.91 16.51
N PHE A 131 4.83 -3.69 16.90
CA PHE A 131 5.73 -2.83 17.66
C PHE A 131 5.04 -2.35 18.94
N THR A 132 5.80 -2.31 20.01
CA THR A 132 5.37 -1.67 21.26
C THR A 132 6.45 -0.69 21.69
N LEU A 133 6.07 0.54 21.95
CA LEU A 133 6.93 1.61 22.43
C LEU A 133 6.36 2.16 23.74
N GLN A 134 7.22 2.32 24.75
CA GLN A 134 6.91 3.06 25.98
C GLN A 134 7.34 4.51 25.75
N LEU A 135 6.38 5.40 25.63
CA LEU A 135 6.62 6.82 25.42
C LEU A 135 6.57 7.55 26.77
N PRO A 136 7.69 8.12 27.25
CA PRO A 136 7.69 8.91 28.48
C PRO A 136 6.75 10.10 28.39
N ILE A 137 5.83 10.23 29.37
CA ILE A 137 4.86 11.33 29.41
C ILE A 137 5.24 12.45 30.36
N GLN A 138 6.19 12.19 31.26
CA GLN A 138 6.68 13.18 32.24
C GLN A 138 7.99 13.84 31.79
N SER A 139 8.56 13.46 30.68
CA SER A 139 9.82 13.97 30.14
C SER A 139 9.78 14.10 28.62
N THR A 140 10.82 14.74 28.08
CA THR A 140 10.97 14.91 26.63
C THR A 140 11.55 13.65 26.00
N THR A 141 11.21 13.41 24.73
CA THR A 141 11.77 12.34 23.90
C THR A 141 12.40 12.97 22.65
N ALA A 142 13.70 13.28 22.73
CA ALA A 142 14.42 14.01 21.67
C ALA A 142 15.49 13.18 20.97
N LEU A 143 15.75 11.95 21.40
CA LEU A 143 16.86 11.10 20.90
C LEU A 143 16.85 10.93 19.39
N ASN A 144 15.67 10.82 18.77
CA ASN A 144 15.49 10.59 17.35
C ASN A 144 15.30 11.90 16.54
N GLY A 145 15.53 13.07 17.13
CA GLY A 145 15.26 14.37 16.52
C GLY A 145 15.87 14.53 15.11
N ALA A 146 17.13 14.15 14.94
CA ALA A 146 17.82 14.24 13.67
C ALA A 146 17.14 13.40 12.56
N ALA A 147 16.61 12.21 12.88
CA ALA A 147 15.91 11.37 11.92
C ALA A 147 14.56 11.99 11.50
N PHE A 148 13.80 12.54 12.46
CA PHE A 148 12.56 13.24 12.16
C PHE A 148 12.78 14.55 11.40
N GLU A 149 13.82 15.31 11.71
CA GLU A 149 14.21 16.51 10.94
C GLU A 149 14.59 16.15 9.50
N ALA A 150 15.36 15.09 9.31
CA ALA A 150 15.71 14.61 7.97
C ALA A 150 14.47 14.20 7.19
N ALA A 151 13.53 13.45 7.83
CA ALA A 151 12.28 13.06 7.21
C ALA A 151 11.39 14.28 6.89
N ALA A 152 11.33 15.28 7.75
CA ALA A 152 10.60 16.52 7.50
C ALA A 152 11.17 17.31 6.30
N LYS A 153 12.50 17.37 6.17
CA LYS A 153 13.18 17.99 5.02
C LYS A 153 12.96 17.21 3.72
N ALA A 154 12.78 15.91 3.81
CA ALA A 154 12.51 15.04 2.67
C ALA A 154 11.04 15.10 2.20
N GLN A 155 10.14 15.74 2.94
CA GLN A 155 8.76 15.93 2.51
C GLN A 155 8.67 16.91 1.34
N PRO A 156 7.79 16.64 0.36
CA PRO A 156 7.54 17.57 -0.73
C PRO A 156 7.00 18.90 -0.19
N GLN A 157 7.65 19.99 -0.58
CA GLN A 157 7.23 21.33 -0.24
C GLN A 157 6.12 21.80 -1.20
N PRO A 158 5.15 22.60 -0.78
CA PRO A 158 4.20 23.20 -1.70
C PRO A 158 4.91 24.08 -2.71
N VAL A 159 4.48 24.09 -3.98
CA VAL A 159 4.94 25.08 -4.94
C VAL A 159 4.69 26.49 -4.41
N LEU A 160 5.63 27.40 -4.64
CA LEU A 160 5.56 28.75 -4.09
C LEU A 160 4.37 29.49 -4.67
N ALA A 161 3.56 30.09 -3.79
CA ALA A 161 2.63 31.12 -4.20
C ALA A 161 3.43 32.28 -4.80
N GLY A 162 2.92 32.88 -5.88
CA GLY A 162 3.49 34.09 -6.46
C GLY A 162 3.52 35.23 -5.44
N THR A 163 4.23 36.33 -5.79
CA THR A 163 4.38 37.52 -4.94
C THR A 163 3.08 38.11 -4.39
N ASN A 164 1.94 37.74 -4.99
CA ASN A 164 0.61 38.20 -4.57
C ASN A 164 -0.15 37.16 -3.72
N GLY A 165 0.52 36.10 -3.22
CA GLY A 165 -0.16 35.03 -2.47
C GLY A 165 -1.04 34.11 -3.32
N ILE A 166 -1.09 34.31 -4.63
CA ILE A 166 -1.86 33.48 -5.55
C ILE A 166 -1.03 32.24 -5.89
N VAL A 167 -1.59 31.06 -5.61
CA VAL A 167 -1.01 29.80 -6.07
C VAL A 167 -1.06 29.77 -7.61
N PRO A 168 0.06 29.55 -8.30
CA PRO A 168 0.09 29.52 -9.75
C PRO A 168 -0.90 28.52 -10.33
N ASP A 169 -1.58 28.90 -11.41
CA ASP A 169 -2.57 28.06 -12.08
C ASP A 169 -1.88 26.91 -12.82
N SER A 170 -1.66 25.82 -12.10
CA SER A 170 -1.10 24.59 -12.64
C SER A 170 -2.23 23.69 -13.12
N GLN A 171 -2.07 23.13 -14.32
CA GLN A 171 -3.15 22.39 -14.97
C GLN A 171 -2.66 21.14 -15.70
N ALA A 172 -3.57 20.21 -15.90
CA ALA A 172 -3.40 19.04 -16.71
C ALA A 172 -4.53 18.98 -17.75
N GLN A 173 -4.20 19.14 -19.02
CA GLN A 173 -5.17 19.12 -20.14
C GLN A 173 -5.17 17.74 -20.77
N ILE A 174 -6.33 17.11 -20.82
CA ILE A 174 -6.52 15.87 -21.58
C ILE A 174 -6.51 16.21 -23.05
N ALA A 175 -5.65 15.54 -23.80
CA ALA A 175 -5.46 15.73 -25.24
C ALA A 175 -5.81 14.45 -26.02
N ASP A 176 -5.96 14.59 -27.31
CA ASP A 176 -6.19 13.47 -28.22
C ASP A 176 -5.00 12.49 -28.17
N GLY A 177 -5.25 11.22 -28.47
CA GLY A 177 -4.22 10.18 -28.47
C GLY A 177 -3.85 9.68 -27.07
N ASN A 178 -4.76 9.80 -26.11
CA ASN A 178 -4.58 9.28 -24.74
C ASN A 178 -3.40 9.96 -24.00
N LEU A 179 -3.21 11.26 -24.21
CA LEU A 179 -2.14 12.07 -23.63
C LEU A 179 -2.67 13.06 -22.60
N LEU A 180 -1.86 13.32 -21.60
CA LEU A 180 -2.06 14.36 -20.60
C LEU A 180 -0.99 15.44 -20.78
N ASN A 181 -1.41 16.64 -21.22
CA ASN A 181 -0.52 17.79 -21.30
C ASN A 181 -0.50 18.48 -19.93
N VAL A 182 0.59 18.41 -19.24
CA VAL A 182 0.80 19.01 -17.92
C VAL A 182 1.50 20.34 -18.06
N SER A 183 1.07 21.34 -17.28
CA SER A 183 1.73 22.64 -17.15
C SER A 183 1.81 23.00 -15.67
N VAL A 184 3.02 23.21 -15.16
CA VAL A 184 3.28 23.54 -13.76
C VAL A 184 4.01 24.85 -13.65
N GLN A 185 3.48 25.75 -12.83
CA GLN A 185 4.04 27.06 -12.50
C GLN A 185 4.49 27.09 -11.03
N GLY A 186 5.28 28.10 -10.65
CA GLY A 186 5.69 28.30 -9.26
C GLY A 186 6.84 27.38 -8.79
N LEU A 187 7.42 26.60 -9.69
CA LEU A 187 8.60 25.79 -9.37
C LEU A 187 9.83 26.71 -9.13
N PRO A 188 10.70 26.37 -8.17
CA PRO A 188 11.87 27.15 -7.86
C PRO A 188 12.81 27.32 -9.04
N VAL A 189 13.52 28.44 -9.07
CA VAL A 189 14.53 28.75 -10.11
C VAL A 189 15.59 27.66 -10.21
N ALA A 190 15.95 27.03 -9.10
CA ALA A 190 16.93 25.95 -9.05
C ALA A 190 16.55 24.70 -9.88
N LEU A 191 15.27 24.52 -10.23
CA LEU A 191 14.81 23.43 -11.10
C LEU A 191 14.74 23.82 -12.58
N ARG A 192 14.87 25.12 -12.92
CA ARG A 192 14.73 25.57 -14.31
C ARG A 192 15.78 24.92 -15.20
N GLY A 193 15.33 24.42 -16.34
CA GLY A 193 16.18 23.73 -17.32
C GLY A 193 16.55 22.30 -16.94
N LYS A 194 16.17 21.82 -15.76
CA LYS A 194 16.41 20.44 -15.35
C LYS A 194 15.31 19.52 -15.85
N THR A 195 15.66 18.25 -16.02
CA THR A 195 14.68 17.17 -16.24
C THR A 195 14.05 16.80 -14.92
N LEU A 196 12.72 16.71 -14.88
CA LEU A 196 11.99 16.39 -13.67
C LEU A 196 11.29 15.03 -13.76
N ASP A 197 11.23 14.34 -12.63
CA ASP A 197 10.28 13.27 -12.39
C ASP A 197 8.95 13.89 -11.89
N LEU A 198 7.83 13.30 -12.28
CA LEU A 198 6.51 13.65 -11.78
C LEU A 198 5.89 12.40 -11.16
N PHE A 199 5.43 12.54 -9.93
CA PHE A 199 4.80 11.50 -9.13
C PHE A 199 3.35 11.90 -8.84
N PRO A 200 2.35 11.36 -9.53
CA PRO A 200 0.94 11.63 -9.19
C PRO A 200 0.62 10.98 -7.83
N GLU A 201 -0.17 11.68 -7.01
CA GLU A 201 -0.65 11.09 -5.76
C GLU A 201 -1.83 10.13 -5.99
N THR A 202 -2.53 10.28 -7.12
CA THR A 202 -3.58 9.38 -7.57
C THR A 202 -2.96 8.26 -8.40
N ALA A 203 -3.17 7.03 -8.00
CA ALA A 203 -2.67 5.85 -8.70
C ALA A 203 -3.35 5.65 -10.06
N GLU A 204 -2.71 4.90 -10.96
CA GLU A 204 -3.25 4.41 -12.23
C GLU A 204 -3.70 5.51 -13.22
N VAL A 205 -3.31 6.76 -13.04
CA VAL A 205 -3.73 7.85 -13.95
C VAL A 205 -2.84 7.94 -15.18
N ILE A 206 -1.53 7.80 -15.01
CA ILE A 206 -0.53 7.91 -16.08
C ILE A 206 0.21 6.59 -16.28
N ASP A 207 0.80 6.42 -17.45
CA ASP A 207 1.77 5.36 -17.69
C ASP A 207 3.10 5.74 -17.03
N ASN A 208 3.38 5.13 -15.86
CA ASN A 208 4.52 5.52 -15.03
C ASN A 208 5.86 5.14 -15.66
N ALA A 209 5.91 4.07 -16.46
CA ALA A 209 7.11 3.60 -17.12
C ALA A 209 7.41 4.31 -18.45
N ALA A 210 6.41 4.99 -19.02
CA ALA A 210 6.57 5.64 -20.31
C ALA A 210 7.68 6.71 -20.31
N GLN A 211 8.30 6.84 -21.47
CA GLN A 211 9.16 7.99 -21.79
C GLN A 211 8.26 9.13 -22.21
N TRP A 212 8.35 10.27 -21.58
CA TRP A 212 7.59 11.44 -21.93
C TRP A 212 8.46 12.61 -22.40
N LYS A 213 7.86 13.50 -23.17
CA LYS A 213 8.52 14.75 -23.57
C LYS A 213 8.25 15.81 -22.50
N GLN A 214 9.29 16.52 -22.09
CA GLN A 214 9.16 17.65 -21.17
C GLN A 214 9.99 18.84 -21.65
N ALA A 215 9.56 20.03 -21.32
CA ALA A 215 10.20 21.27 -21.71
C ALA A 215 9.97 22.39 -20.69
N TRP A 216 10.81 23.39 -20.70
CA TRP A 216 10.66 24.62 -19.96
C TRP A 216 10.35 25.77 -20.91
N ASN A 217 9.27 26.50 -20.64
CA ASN A 217 8.94 27.75 -21.31
C ASN A 217 9.02 28.88 -20.27
N GLY A 218 10.18 29.55 -20.20
CA GLY A 218 10.49 30.50 -19.15
C GLY A 218 10.46 29.86 -17.75
N SER A 219 9.47 30.21 -16.94
CA SER A 219 9.28 29.67 -15.59
C SER A 219 8.27 28.50 -15.53
N VAL A 220 7.66 28.15 -16.65
CA VAL A 220 6.63 27.11 -16.73
C VAL A 220 7.29 25.81 -17.20
N TRP A 221 7.12 24.76 -16.40
CA TRP A 221 7.46 23.42 -16.81
C TRP A 221 6.26 22.75 -17.49
N THR A 222 6.50 22.07 -18.59
CA THR A 222 5.46 21.37 -19.36
C THR A 222 5.89 19.94 -19.66
N ALA A 223 4.92 19.03 -19.70
CA ALA A 223 5.17 17.65 -20.11
C ALA A 223 3.96 17.06 -20.87
N GLN A 224 4.25 16.14 -21.80
CA GLN A 224 3.25 15.32 -22.47
C GLN A 224 3.39 13.89 -21.97
N ILE A 225 2.43 13.43 -21.18
CA ILE A 225 2.48 12.18 -20.42
C ILE A 225 1.39 11.24 -20.96
N PRO A 226 1.73 10.00 -21.37
CA PRO A 226 0.71 9.01 -21.73
C PRO A 226 -0.18 8.68 -20.52
N LEU A 227 -1.48 8.57 -20.74
CA LEU A 227 -2.41 8.05 -19.76
C LEU A 227 -2.25 6.53 -19.62
N SER A 228 -2.47 6.02 -18.42
CA SER A 228 -2.48 4.59 -18.16
C SER A 228 -3.61 3.90 -18.95
N ALA A 229 -3.29 2.79 -19.59
CA ALA A 229 -4.30 1.92 -20.21
C ALA A 229 -5.20 1.24 -19.15
N GLN A 230 -4.74 1.16 -17.92
CA GLN A 230 -5.45 0.56 -16.77
C GLN A 230 -6.12 1.62 -15.87
N ARG A 231 -6.24 2.85 -16.38
CA ARG A 231 -6.79 3.97 -15.61
C ARG A 231 -8.16 3.64 -15.03
N SER A 232 -8.24 3.70 -13.70
CA SER A 232 -9.48 3.46 -12.92
C SER A 232 -10.12 4.76 -12.42
N ALA A 233 -9.34 5.84 -12.28
CA ALA A 233 -9.79 7.12 -11.75
C ALA A 233 -9.84 8.22 -12.83
N SER A 234 -10.74 9.18 -12.66
CA SER A 234 -10.92 10.35 -13.52
C SER A 234 -11.01 11.62 -12.65
N PRO A 235 -9.91 11.99 -11.98
CA PRO A 235 -9.94 13.11 -11.03
C PRO A 235 -10.11 14.46 -11.74
N SER A 236 -10.85 15.37 -11.13
CA SER A 236 -10.93 16.78 -11.54
C SER A 236 -9.77 17.63 -11.00
N LEU A 237 -9.14 17.15 -9.93
CA LEU A 237 -7.95 17.72 -9.31
C LEU A 237 -6.93 16.60 -9.12
N MET A 238 -5.71 16.81 -9.62
CA MET A 238 -4.64 15.80 -9.56
C MET A 238 -3.45 16.40 -8.80
N PRO A 239 -3.28 16.05 -7.52
CA PRO A 239 -2.07 16.38 -6.79
C PRO A 239 -0.88 15.60 -7.34
N VAL A 240 0.23 16.29 -7.55
CA VAL A 240 1.48 15.71 -8.06
C VAL A 240 2.68 16.22 -7.27
N VAL A 241 3.70 15.40 -7.18
CA VAL A 241 5.01 15.80 -6.68
C VAL A 241 6.00 15.83 -7.84
N LEU A 242 6.77 16.92 -7.94
CA LEU A 242 7.83 17.07 -8.92
C LEU A 242 9.18 17.18 -8.19
N ALA A 243 10.19 16.53 -8.74
CA ALA A 243 11.56 16.63 -8.26
C ALA A 243 12.53 16.51 -9.43
N GLU A 244 13.75 16.98 -9.24
CA GLU A 244 14.83 16.71 -10.20
C GLU A 244 14.94 15.19 -10.42
N GLN A 245 15.07 14.77 -11.68
CA GLN A 245 15.20 13.37 -12.02
C GLN A 245 16.39 12.74 -11.31
N SER A 246 16.15 11.64 -10.62
CA SER A 246 17.23 10.88 -10.00
C SER A 246 18.02 10.14 -11.08
N PRO A 247 19.36 10.13 -10.99
CA PRO A 247 20.14 9.22 -11.82
C PRO A 247 19.69 7.78 -11.58
N ALA A 248 19.61 7.01 -12.66
CA ALA A 248 19.32 5.58 -12.56
C ALA A 248 20.35 4.93 -11.62
N HIS A 249 19.88 4.14 -10.64
CA HIS A 249 20.73 3.47 -9.65
C HIS A 249 21.55 4.40 -8.71
N ALA A 250 21.04 5.60 -8.44
CA ALA A 250 21.66 6.46 -7.41
C ALA A 250 21.66 5.74 -6.05
N THR A 251 22.86 5.40 -5.58
CA THR A 251 23.07 4.81 -4.24
C THR A 251 23.27 5.94 -3.23
N GLY A 252 22.61 5.83 -2.07
CA GLY A 252 22.74 6.80 -0.98
C GLY A 252 21.43 7.51 -0.61
N PRO A 253 21.49 8.36 0.43
CA PRO A 253 20.33 9.14 0.85
C PRO A 253 19.86 10.06 -0.28
N ASP A 254 18.55 10.14 -0.46
CA ASP A 254 17.95 11.08 -1.41
C ASP A 254 18.03 12.50 -0.82
N THR A 255 18.79 13.38 -1.47
CA THR A 255 18.95 14.77 -1.07
C THR A 255 18.14 15.74 -1.92
N ARG A 256 17.33 15.22 -2.86
CA ARG A 256 16.46 16.04 -3.72
C ARG A 256 15.36 16.68 -2.90
N THR A 257 14.92 17.84 -3.32
CA THR A 257 13.72 18.47 -2.79
C THR A 257 12.56 18.22 -3.76
N GLY A 258 11.47 17.67 -3.23
CA GLY A 258 10.20 17.53 -3.95
C GLY A 258 9.34 18.78 -3.82
N TYR A 259 8.52 19.06 -4.85
CA TYR A 259 7.57 20.15 -4.85
C TYR A 259 6.20 19.62 -5.22
N ARG A 260 5.23 19.85 -4.33
CA ARG A 260 3.85 19.41 -4.50
C ARG A 260 3.02 20.51 -5.16
N ALA A 261 2.40 20.17 -6.29
CA ALA A 261 1.46 21.02 -7.01
C ALA A 261 0.09 20.33 -7.11
N GLU A 262 -0.97 21.11 -7.16
CA GLU A 262 -2.32 20.64 -7.45
C GLU A 262 -2.69 21.05 -8.88
N LEU A 263 -2.90 20.06 -9.75
CA LEU A 263 -3.24 20.29 -11.15
C LEU A 263 -4.74 20.22 -11.33
N LYS A 264 -5.36 21.30 -11.79
CA LYS A 264 -6.73 21.29 -12.26
C LYS A 264 -6.80 20.51 -13.57
N VAL A 265 -7.59 19.44 -13.62
CA VAL A 265 -7.73 18.64 -14.81
C VAL A 265 -8.81 19.24 -15.71
N LEU A 266 -8.46 19.48 -16.97
CA LEU A 266 -9.30 20.06 -18.01
C LEU A 266 -9.53 19.04 -19.14
N GLY A 267 -10.69 19.15 -19.78
CA GLY A 267 -11.09 18.25 -20.85
C GLY A 267 -11.87 17.04 -20.34
N THR A 268 -12.20 16.15 -21.26
CA THR A 268 -12.98 14.94 -20.97
C THR A 268 -12.06 13.75 -20.92
N TRP A 269 -12.11 13.01 -19.82
CA TRP A 269 -11.38 11.78 -19.70
C TRP A 269 -11.83 10.79 -20.78
N PRO A 270 -10.92 10.15 -21.51
CA PRO A 270 -11.28 9.03 -22.37
C PRO A 270 -11.96 7.95 -21.52
N GLN A 271 -12.86 7.19 -22.13
CA GLN A 271 -13.44 6.04 -21.42
C GLN A 271 -12.30 5.17 -20.93
N GLY A 272 -12.22 4.95 -19.61
CA GLY A 272 -11.25 4.02 -19.03
C GLY A 272 -11.42 2.65 -19.68
N ALA A 273 -10.39 1.82 -19.65
CA ALA A 273 -10.58 0.41 -19.96
C ALA A 273 -11.77 -0.04 -19.12
N SER A 274 -12.88 -0.39 -19.78
CA SER A 274 -14.03 -0.90 -19.07
C SER A 274 -13.50 -2.05 -18.24
N VAL A 275 -13.56 -1.95 -16.92
CA VAL A 275 -13.46 -3.12 -16.05
C VAL A 275 -14.43 -4.08 -16.72
N ALA A 276 -13.90 -5.18 -17.25
CA ALA A 276 -14.68 -6.09 -18.07
C ALA A 276 -15.99 -6.31 -17.35
N SER A 277 -17.07 -5.76 -17.88
CA SER A 277 -18.35 -5.72 -17.20
C SER A 277 -18.63 -7.16 -16.82
N VAL A 278 -18.70 -7.42 -15.53
CA VAL A 278 -18.99 -8.76 -15.00
C VAL A 278 -20.16 -9.24 -15.84
N SER A 279 -19.95 -10.30 -16.64
CA SER A 279 -21.00 -10.73 -17.57
C SER A 279 -22.28 -10.90 -16.76
N PRO A 280 -23.44 -10.52 -17.29
CA PRO A 280 -24.71 -10.65 -16.53
C PRO A 280 -24.92 -12.05 -15.95
N ALA A 281 -24.33 -13.06 -16.60
CA ALA A 281 -24.30 -14.44 -16.09
C ALA A 281 -23.42 -14.59 -14.84
N LEU A 282 -22.26 -13.94 -14.79
CA LEU A 282 -21.39 -13.99 -13.60
C LEU A 282 -21.96 -13.14 -12.44
N GLU A 283 -22.61 -12.02 -12.77
CA GLU A 283 -23.30 -11.21 -11.76
C GLU A 283 -24.51 -11.95 -11.17
N ALA A 284 -25.26 -12.66 -11.99
CA ALA A 284 -26.34 -13.54 -11.55
C ALA A 284 -25.80 -14.71 -10.69
N ALA A 285 -24.68 -15.31 -11.07
CA ALA A 285 -24.03 -16.37 -10.31
C ALA A 285 -23.49 -15.88 -8.94
N LEU A 286 -22.91 -14.68 -8.90
CA LEU A 286 -22.46 -14.07 -7.64
C LEU A 286 -23.63 -13.73 -6.72
N LYS A 287 -24.74 -13.21 -7.24
CA LYS A 287 -25.97 -12.97 -6.48
C LYS A 287 -26.61 -14.27 -5.98
N ALA A 288 -26.61 -15.32 -6.80
CA ALA A 288 -27.11 -16.64 -6.40
C ALA A 288 -26.26 -17.26 -5.29
N ASN A 289 -24.92 -17.17 -5.38
CA ASN A 289 -24.00 -17.62 -4.34
C ASN A 289 -24.15 -16.82 -3.03
N ALA A 290 -24.32 -15.51 -3.11
CA ALA A 290 -24.56 -14.67 -1.93
C ALA A 290 -25.89 -15.01 -1.24
N ALA A 291 -26.95 -15.30 -2.03
CA ALA A 291 -28.24 -15.73 -1.51
C ALA A 291 -28.17 -17.12 -0.85
N GLN A 292 -27.40 -18.06 -1.41
CA GLN A 292 -27.16 -19.37 -0.82
C GLN A 292 -26.34 -19.28 0.47
N ALA A 293 -25.31 -18.43 0.54
CA ALA A 293 -24.53 -18.19 1.76
C ALA A 293 -25.39 -17.59 2.88
N SER A 294 -26.29 -16.66 2.55
CA SER A 294 -27.23 -16.06 3.51
C SER A 294 -28.28 -17.08 3.98
N GLY A 295 -28.74 -17.95 3.11
CA GLY A 295 -29.70 -19.04 3.44
C GLY A 295 -29.06 -20.10 4.34
N ALA A 296 -27.80 -20.46 4.10
CA ALA A 296 -27.07 -21.41 4.94
C ALA A 296 -26.79 -20.85 6.35
N ALA A 297 -26.48 -19.53 6.46
CA ALA A 297 -26.30 -18.87 7.75
C ALA A 297 -27.61 -18.77 8.55
N ALA A 298 -28.77 -18.58 7.87
CA ALA A 298 -30.07 -18.56 8.51
C ALA A 298 -30.51 -19.96 8.98
N GLN A 299 -30.15 -21.03 8.27
CA GLN A 299 -30.42 -22.41 8.68
C GLN A 299 -29.52 -22.84 9.84
N ALA A 300 -28.26 -22.40 9.89
CA ALA A 300 -27.35 -22.68 11.00
C ALA A 300 -27.80 -21.99 12.31
N SER A 301 -28.33 -20.77 12.24
CA SER A 301 -28.87 -20.06 13.40
C SER A 301 -30.22 -20.61 13.87
N GLY A 302 -31.03 -21.15 12.96
CA GLY A 302 -32.29 -21.85 13.28
C GLY A 302 -32.08 -23.20 14.01
N ALA A 303 -31.03 -23.95 13.63
CA ALA A 303 -30.67 -25.21 14.27
C ALA A 303 -30.13 -25.04 15.71
N ALA A 304 -29.44 -23.93 15.98
CA ALA A 304 -28.91 -23.61 17.32
C ALA A 304 -30.02 -23.21 18.32
N ALA A 305 -31.15 -22.64 17.84
CA ALA A 305 -32.27 -22.24 18.67
C ALA A 305 -33.20 -23.40 19.04
N GLN A 306 -33.14 -24.53 18.35
CA GLN A 306 -34.00 -25.73 18.63
C GLN A 306 -33.33 -26.75 19.55
N ALA A 307 -32.10 -26.59 19.96
CA ALA A 307 -31.37 -27.50 20.85
C ALA A 307 -31.68 -27.35 22.36
N SER A 308 -32.57 -26.43 22.77
CA SER A 308 -32.85 -26.12 24.18
C SER A 308 -34.30 -26.37 24.62
N GLY A 309 -35.00 -27.34 24.04
CA GLY A 309 -36.35 -27.66 24.51
C GLY A 309 -36.66 -29.16 24.40
N ALA A 310 -36.84 -29.81 25.54
CA ALA A 310 -36.99 -31.23 25.74
C ALA A 310 -38.30 -31.84 25.21
N ALA A 311 -38.28 -33.16 25.05
CA ALA A 311 -39.34 -34.19 25.02
C ALA A 311 -39.76 -34.68 23.64
N ALA A 312 -39.50 -35.98 23.42
CA ALA A 312 -40.09 -36.84 22.41
C ALA A 312 -41.59 -37.07 22.68
N PRO A 313 -42.46 -37.57 21.76
CA PRO A 313 -42.19 -38.69 20.86
C PRO A 313 -42.83 -38.65 19.45
N ALA A 314 -42.43 -39.63 18.64
CA ALA A 314 -43.17 -40.42 17.66
C ALA A 314 -43.29 -39.97 16.19
N MET A 315 -42.62 -40.75 15.35
CA MET A 315 -42.96 -41.29 14.02
C MET A 315 -43.53 -40.42 12.91
N GLY A 316 -42.81 -40.41 11.80
CA GLY A 316 -43.26 -39.96 10.48
C GLY A 316 -42.17 -40.07 9.42
N SER A 317 -42.08 -41.17 8.74
CA SER A 317 -41.30 -41.61 7.59
C SER A 317 -41.01 -40.56 6.53
N GLY A 318 -39.74 -40.52 6.03
CA GLY A 318 -39.40 -39.95 4.74
C GLY A 318 -38.02 -39.31 4.61
N ALA A 319 -36.98 -39.79 5.26
CA ALA A 319 -35.62 -39.40 4.96
C ALA A 319 -34.91 -40.58 4.27
N SER A 320 -34.63 -40.43 2.97
CA SER A 320 -33.73 -41.32 2.25
C SER A 320 -32.39 -41.35 2.99
N SER A 321 -32.11 -42.48 3.64
CA SER A 321 -30.85 -42.75 4.28
C SER A 321 -29.78 -42.82 3.20
N LEU A 322 -29.04 -41.69 3.02
CA LEU A 322 -27.79 -41.73 2.31
C LEU A 322 -26.89 -42.72 3.07
N THR A 323 -26.65 -43.89 2.46
CA THR A 323 -25.72 -44.88 3.03
C THR A 323 -24.35 -44.24 3.15
N LEU A 324 -23.60 -44.58 4.21
CA LEU A 324 -22.24 -44.10 4.46
C LEU A 324 -21.35 -44.21 3.22
N THR A 325 -21.59 -45.22 2.40
CA THR A 325 -20.93 -45.45 1.11
C THR A 325 -21.27 -44.39 0.07
N ALA A 326 -22.50 -43.89 -0.01
CA ALA A 326 -22.88 -42.84 -0.94
C ALA A 326 -22.29 -41.47 -0.49
N ALA A 327 -22.22 -41.22 0.82
CA ALA A 327 -21.57 -40.02 1.35
C ALA A 327 -20.04 -40.04 1.11
N LEU A 328 -19.39 -41.17 1.30
CA LEU A 328 -17.97 -41.34 1.00
C LEU A 328 -17.64 -41.22 -0.49
N LEU A 329 -18.45 -41.81 -1.37
CA LEU A 329 -18.32 -41.67 -2.82
C LEU A 329 -18.56 -40.23 -3.27
N GLY A 330 -19.53 -39.52 -2.71
CA GLY A 330 -19.78 -38.10 -2.98
C GLY A 330 -18.61 -37.20 -2.55
N ALA A 331 -18.02 -37.44 -1.39
CA ALA A 331 -16.86 -36.72 -0.90
C ALA A 331 -15.60 -36.99 -1.75
N LEU A 332 -15.41 -38.22 -2.20
CA LEU A 332 -14.28 -38.59 -3.08
C LEU A 332 -14.45 -37.95 -4.46
N LEU A 333 -15.64 -37.98 -5.03
CA LEU A 333 -15.93 -37.38 -6.32
C LEU A 333 -15.81 -35.84 -6.28
N GLY A 334 -16.31 -35.21 -5.21
CA GLY A 334 -16.18 -33.77 -4.99
C GLY A 334 -14.71 -33.36 -4.82
N GLY A 335 -13.92 -34.13 -4.08
CA GLY A 335 -12.48 -33.91 -3.94
C GLY A 335 -11.72 -34.07 -5.26
N LEU A 336 -12.12 -35.04 -6.10
CA LEU A 336 -11.51 -35.25 -7.41
C LEU A 336 -11.83 -34.08 -8.37
N ILE A 337 -13.05 -33.57 -8.37
CA ILE A 337 -13.47 -32.42 -9.18
C ILE A 337 -12.75 -31.14 -8.74
N LEU A 338 -12.59 -30.89 -7.46
CA LEU A 338 -11.84 -29.74 -6.92
C LEU A 338 -10.34 -29.81 -7.29
N ASN A 339 -9.76 -31.03 -7.34
CA ASN A 339 -8.37 -31.19 -7.77
C ASN A 339 -8.16 -31.12 -9.30
N LEU A 340 -9.21 -31.23 -10.12
CA LEU A 340 -9.14 -31.08 -11.56
C LEU A 340 -9.26 -29.61 -12.03
N MET A 341 -9.48 -28.66 -11.10
CA MET A 341 -9.45 -27.24 -11.48
C MET A 341 -8.06 -26.85 -12.02
N PRO A 342 -7.98 -26.14 -13.15
CA PRO A 342 -6.72 -25.89 -13.87
C PRO A 342 -5.70 -25.04 -13.07
N CYS A 343 -6.08 -24.49 -11.92
CA CYS A 343 -5.20 -23.68 -11.06
C CYS A 343 -4.32 -24.52 -10.09
N VAL A 344 -4.69 -25.80 -9.80
CA VAL A 344 -3.96 -26.63 -8.82
C VAL A 344 -2.96 -27.57 -9.53
N PHE A 345 -3.22 -27.92 -10.79
CA PHE A 345 -2.38 -28.84 -11.55
C PHE A 345 -0.93 -28.37 -11.74
N PRO A 346 -0.61 -27.08 -12.01
CA PRO A 346 0.76 -26.62 -12.11
C PRO A 346 1.58 -26.77 -10.82
N VAL A 347 0.94 -26.55 -9.66
CA VAL A 347 1.62 -26.62 -8.35
C VAL A 347 1.95 -28.07 -7.96
N LEU A 348 1.06 -29.01 -8.25
CA LEU A 348 1.31 -30.44 -8.03
C LEU A 348 2.37 -30.99 -8.97
N ALA A 349 2.36 -30.59 -10.26
CA ALA A 349 3.36 -31.00 -11.23
C ALA A 349 4.78 -30.55 -10.82
N ILE A 350 4.94 -29.31 -10.35
CA ILE A 350 6.23 -28.79 -9.87
C ILE A 350 6.72 -29.57 -8.64
N LYS A 351 5.84 -29.92 -7.69
CA LYS A 351 6.22 -30.71 -6.52
C LYS A 351 6.63 -32.14 -6.89
N VAL A 352 5.92 -32.79 -7.81
CA VAL A 352 6.24 -34.18 -8.24
C VAL A 352 7.58 -34.20 -8.99
N VAL A 353 7.83 -33.23 -9.88
CA VAL A 353 9.11 -33.11 -10.59
C VAL A 353 10.27 -32.84 -9.62
N GLY A 354 10.05 -32.01 -8.58
CA GLY A 354 11.04 -31.76 -7.53
C GLY A 354 11.41 -33.02 -6.72
N PHE A 355 10.44 -33.89 -6.45
CA PHE A 355 10.69 -35.16 -5.74
C PHE A 355 11.44 -36.21 -6.60
N THR A 356 11.17 -36.23 -7.90
CA THR A 356 11.88 -37.20 -8.80
C THR A 356 13.33 -36.80 -9.05
N GLN A 357 13.66 -35.51 -9.07
CA GLN A 357 15.05 -35.03 -9.20
C GLN A 357 15.89 -35.34 -7.95
N HIS A 358 15.31 -35.26 -6.74
CA HIS A 358 16.02 -35.60 -5.49
C HIS A 358 16.19 -37.10 -5.28
N ALA A 359 15.41 -37.94 -5.96
CA ALA A 359 15.55 -39.39 -5.89
C ALA A 359 16.74 -39.94 -6.72
N GLN A 360 17.19 -39.21 -7.76
CA GLN A 360 18.33 -39.61 -8.58
C GLN A 360 19.67 -39.26 -7.93
N ASP A 361 19.77 -38.17 -7.15
CA ASP A 361 21.04 -37.81 -6.48
C ASP A 361 21.46 -38.74 -5.36
N ARG A 362 20.55 -39.52 -4.77
CA ARG A 362 20.88 -40.49 -3.72
C ARG A 362 21.49 -41.81 -4.25
N ARG A 363 21.43 -42.07 -5.55
CA ARG A 363 22.09 -43.28 -6.15
C ARG A 363 23.55 -43.03 -6.55
N ALA A 364 23.95 -41.77 -6.74
CA ALA A 364 25.34 -41.45 -7.12
C ALA A 364 26.34 -41.50 -5.94
N HIS A 365 25.89 -41.44 -4.69
CA HIS A 365 26.77 -41.49 -3.50
C HIS A 365 27.02 -42.89 -2.89
N ARG A 366 26.64 -43.97 -3.57
CA ARG A 366 26.87 -45.35 -3.08
C ARG A 366 27.90 -46.12 -3.88
N ILE A 367 28.58 -45.53 -4.84
CA ILE A 367 29.69 -46.13 -5.57
C ILE A 367 30.81 -45.07 -5.64
N SER A 368 31.53 -44.93 -4.53
CA SER A 368 32.91 -44.45 -4.48
C SER A 368 33.51 -44.84 -3.13
#